data_d3ba65f96a0d67c25d2a52d443775532
#
_entry.id   d3ba65f96a0d67c25d2a52d443775532
#
_cell.length_a   1.000
_cell.length_b   1.000
_cell.length_c   1.000
_cell.angle_alpha   90.00
_cell.angle_beta   90.00
_cell.angle_gamma   90.00
#
_symmetry.space_group_name_H-M   'P 1'
#
loop_
_entity.id
_entity.type
_entity.pdbx_description
1 polymer ?
#
loop_
_entity_poly.entity_id
_entity_poly.type
_entity_poly.pdbx_seq_one_letter_code
_entity_poly.pdbx_strand_id
1 'polypeptide(L)'
;MELVIGAALVGILGYSVWHDEIDAEDAVVHGKRRLCDYYATGGVFEDAKTVVESGRRLLEVHLYADENGKPIVAKKPMNEGYDYVVDYWTFESVCGELLQAWQTSSEPFILSIVPHTTNNVTLNMAANYLKTTVRRHLRDGVTVSTPLEELKHCLVLVSDNVQGSELGSLLNLSWSESTVRRLLYAQAMHPRDQPELVSFNRNAISIVVPDPAFGKQALDPRIASAYGCQWLLFDSSRGAPGFVEKPIGLQ
;
A
#
# COMPACT_ATOMS: atom_id res chain seq x y z
N MET A 1 -26.98 14.95 20.71
CA MET A 1 -27.57 13.89 19.87
C MET A 1 -27.59 14.26 18.38
N GLU A 2 -27.29 15.50 18.02
CA GLU A 2 -27.28 16.01 16.62
C GLU A 2 -25.95 15.78 15.87
N LEU A 3 -24.82 15.60 16.57
CA LEU A 3 -23.50 15.39 15.94
C LEU A 3 -23.32 14.01 15.29
N VAL A 4 -24.09 13.00 15.73
CA VAL A 4 -24.01 11.62 15.19
C VAL A 4 -24.76 11.51 13.85
N ILE A 5 -25.77 12.34 13.63
CA ILE A 5 -26.58 12.32 12.39
C ILE A 5 -25.80 12.97 11.22
N GLY A 6 -24.98 13.96 11.49
CA GLY A 6 -24.15 14.62 10.45
C GLY A 6 -23.10 13.71 9.86
N ALA A 7 -22.43 12.87 10.66
CA ALA A 7 -21.40 11.94 10.18
C ALA A 7 -21.99 10.79 9.34
N ALA A 8 -23.21 10.35 9.67
CA ALA A 8 -23.89 9.31 8.89
C ALA A 8 -24.36 9.81 7.51
N LEU A 9 -24.79 11.07 7.41
CA LEU A 9 -25.23 11.67 6.15
C LEU A 9 -24.07 11.93 5.18
N VAL A 10 -22.90 12.33 5.66
CA VAL A 10 -21.70 12.50 4.83
C VAL A 10 -21.21 11.14 4.32
N GLY A 11 -21.31 10.07 5.13
CA GLY A 11 -20.96 8.71 4.71
C GLY A 11 -21.88 8.15 3.63
N ILE A 12 -23.18 8.45 3.68
CA ILE A 12 -24.16 8.01 2.69
C ILE A 12 -24.02 8.77 1.39
N LEU A 13 -23.77 10.08 1.43
CA LEU A 13 -23.52 10.90 0.24
C LEU A 13 -22.20 10.51 -0.43
N GLY A 14 -21.16 10.17 0.31
CA GLY A 14 -19.91 9.66 -0.24
C GLY A 14 -20.04 8.32 -0.98
N TYR A 15 -20.97 7.46 -0.56
CA TYR A 15 -21.20 6.17 -1.22
C TYR A 15 -22.05 6.28 -2.49
N SER A 16 -23.01 7.21 -2.54
CA SER A 16 -23.81 7.45 -3.75
C SER A 16 -23.03 8.17 -4.85
N VAL A 17 -22.09 9.04 -4.48
CA VAL A 17 -21.20 9.70 -5.46
C VAL A 17 -20.22 8.73 -6.12
N TRP A 18 -19.98 7.56 -5.54
CA TRP A 18 -19.15 6.51 -6.16
C TRP A 18 -19.87 5.73 -7.27
N HIS A 19 -21.17 5.89 -7.41
CA HIS A 19 -21.98 5.17 -8.41
C HIS A 19 -22.67 6.05 -9.45
N ASP A 20 -22.72 7.38 -9.23
CA ASP A 20 -23.28 8.29 -10.22
C ASP A 20 -22.15 8.92 -11.04
N GLU A 21 -22.35 8.87 -12.35
CA GLU A 21 -21.47 9.33 -13.42
C GLU A 21 -20.75 10.64 -13.07
N ILE A 22 -19.42 10.56 -12.93
CA ILE A 22 -18.57 11.74 -12.94
C ILE A 22 -18.55 12.21 -14.39
N ASP A 23 -19.19 13.35 -14.66
CA ASP A 23 -19.11 14.01 -15.95
C ASP A 23 -17.64 14.20 -16.37
N ALA A 24 -17.31 13.61 -17.52
CA ALA A 24 -15.94 13.59 -18.06
C ALA A 24 -15.39 14.97 -18.47
N GLU A 25 -16.19 16.04 -18.35
CA GLU A 25 -15.79 17.39 -18.78
C GLU A 25 -14.88 18.13 -17.80
N ASP A 26 -14.89 17.80 -16.49
CA ASP A 26 -14.02 18.43 -15.51
C ASP A 26 -12.56 17.91 -15.49
N ALA A 27 -12.29 16.81 -16.16
CA ALA A 27 -10.95 16.21 -16.22
C ALA A 27 -9.93 16.99 -17.07
N VAL A 28 -10.38 17.99 -17.85
CA VAL A 28 -9.56 18.70 -18.84
C VAL A 28 -8.78 19.89 -18.25
N VAL A 29 -9.10 20.35 -17.06
CA VAL A 29 -8.54 21.59 -16.51
C VAL A 29 -7.35 21.37 -15.56
N HIS A 30 -7.11 20.18 -15.08
CA HIS A 30 -6.06 19.90 -14.09
C HIS A 30 -5.04 18.93 -14.68
N GLY A 31 -3.76 19.31 -14.62
CA GLY A 31 -2.65 18.55 -15.15
C GLY A 31 -2.65 17.06 -14.72
N LYS A 32 -1.79 16.27 -15.34
CA LYS A 32 -1.69 14.82 -15.12
C LYS A 32 -1.80 14.45 -13.65
N ARG A 33 -2.75 13.57 -13.30
CA ARG A 33 -2.99 13.13 -11.94
C ARG A 33 -1.83 12.32 -11.39
N ARG A 34 -1.39 12.67 -10.19
CA ARG A 34 -0.20 12.12 -9.52
C ARG A 34 -0.54 10.84 -8.75
N LEU A 35 0.46 10.03 -8.42
CA LEU A 35 0.29 8.83 -7.62
C LEU A 35 -0.41 9.11 -6.27
N CYS A 36 -0.11 10.24 -5.62
CA CYS A 36 -0.78 10.64 -4.37
C CYS A 36 -2.23 11.12 -4.54
N ASP A 37 -2.73 11.27 -5.76
CA ASP A 37 -4.10 11.66 -6.05
C ASP A 37 -5.05 10.45 -6.18
N TYR A 38 -4.55 9.23 -5.92
CA TYR A 38 -5.32 8.00 -6.03
C TYR A 38 -5.37 7.22 -4.72
N TYR A 39 -6.53 6.60 -4.48
CA TYR A 39 -6.67 5.55 -3.49
C TYR A 39 -6.25 4.22 -4.09
N ALA A 40 -5.56 3.39 -3.31
CA ALA A 40 -5.29 2.01 -3.63
C ALA A 40 -5.58 1.12 -2.43
N THR A 41 -6.16 -0.03 -2.69
CA THR A 41 -6.43 -1.03 -1.66
C THR A 41 -5.49 -2.21 -1.80
N GLY A 42 -5.18 -2.84 -0.67
CA GLY A 42 -4.21 -3.92 -0.62
C GLY A 42 -4.51 -4.99 0.41
N GLY A 43 -3.67 -6.00 0.41
CA GLY A 43 -3.64 -7.06 1.38
C GLY A 43 -2.35 -7.09 2.20
N VAL A 44 -2.45 -7.66 3.39
CA VAL A 44 -1.32 -7.98 4.27
C VAL A 44 -1.50 -9.41 4.78
N PHE A 45 -0.43 -10.18 4.87
CA PHE A 45 -0.46 -11.60 5.21
C PHE A 45 -1.35 -12.44 4.26
N GLU A 46 -1.45 -12.02 3.01
CA GLU A 46 -2.16 -12.71 1.93
C GLU A 46 -1.18 -13.09 0.82
N ASP A 47 -1.52 -14.09 0.02
CA ASP A 47 -0.74 -14.43 -1.17
C ASP A 47 -0.93 -13.40 -2.29
N ALA A 48 0.10 -13.20 -3.09
CA ALA A 48 0.13 -12.18 -4.13
C ALA A 48 -0.98 -12.41 -5.19
N LYS A 49 -1.27 -13.66 -5.52
CA LYS A 49 -2.28 -14.04 -6.50
C LYS A 49 -3.68 -13.60 -6.05
N THR A 50 -4.07 -13.91 -4.80
CA THR A 50 -5.35 -13.51 -4.22
C THR A 50 -5.52 -11.99 -4.24
N VAL A 51 -4.48 -11.23 -3.87
CA VAL A 51 -4.52 -9.77 -3.91
C VAL A 51 -4.76 -9.25 -5.31
N VAL A 52 -4.00 -9.73 -6.30
CA VAL A 52 -4.13 -9.26 -7.69
C VAL A 52 -5.47 -9.64 -8.31
N GLU A 53 -5.91 -10.90 -8.15
CA GLU A 53 -7.16 -11.41 -8.73
C GLU A 53 -8.41 -10.73 -8.13
N SER A 54 -8.33 -10.25 -6.90
CA SER A 54 -9.41 -9.46 -6.28
C SER A 54 -9.47 -7.99 -6.78
N GLY A 55 -8.59 -7.59 -7.69
CA GLY A 55 -8.52 -6.22 -8.22
C GLY A 55 -7.63 -5.28 -7.42
N ARG A 56 -7.14 -5.68 -6.25
CA ARG A 56 -6.27 -4.86 -5.40
C ARG A 56 -4.89 -4.67 -6.05
N ARG A 57 -4.24 -3.54 -5.76
CA ARG A 57 -2.95 -3.15 -6.37
C ARG A 57 -1.87 -2.81 -5.36
N LEU A 58 -2.04 -3.25 -4.13
CA LEU A 58 -1.07 -3.06 -3.04
C LEU A 58 -0.94 -4.37 -2.26
N LEU A 59 0.28 -4.84 -2.05
CA LEU A 59 0.58 -5.96 -1.18
C LEU A 59 1.63 -5.52 -0.17
N GLU A 60 1.36 -5.73 1.12
CA GLU A 60 2.36 -5.58 2.16
C GLU A 60 2.90 -6.95 2.57
N VAL A 61 4.22 -7.08 2.56
CA VAL A 61 4.94 -8.29 2.97
C VAL A 61 5.83 -8.00 4.17
N HIS A 62 5.77 -8.86 5.18
CA HIS A 62 6.63 -8.81 6.35
C HIS A 62 7.82 -9.73 6.12
N LEU A 63 8.99 -9.11 5.86
CA LEU A 63 10.22 -9.78 5.44
C LEU A 63 11.08 -10.16 6.65
N TYR A 64 11.36 -11.43 6.79
CA TYR A 64 12.23 -12.01 7.82
C TYR A 64 13.42 -12.74 7.16
N ALA A 65 14.39 -13.14 7.96
CA ALA A 65 15.42 -14.10 7.58
C ALA A 65 15.05 -15.48 8.14
N ASP A 66 15.24 -16.55 7.35
CA ASP A 66 15.26 -17.91 7.88
C ASP A 66 16.57 -18.20 8.61
N GLU A 67 16.73 -19.39 9.14
CA GLU A 67 17.94 -19.85 9.84
C GLU A 67 19.23 -19.83 8.98
N ASN A 68 19.08 -19.83 7.65
CA ASN A 68 20.16 -19.76 6.67
C ASN A 68 20.35 -18.33 6.11
N GLY A 69 19.62 -17.35 6.63
CA GLY A 69 19.66 -15.98 6.15
C GLY A 69 18.90 -15.74 4.85
N LYS A 70 18.06 -16.68 4.39
CA LYS A 70 17.23 -16.47 3.19
C LYS A 70 16.01 -15.61 3.51
N PRO A 71 15.60 -14.74 2.58
CA PRO A 71 14.42 -13.91 2.78
C PRO A 71 13.14 -14.73 2.70
N ILE A 72 12.33 -14.63 3.76
CA ILE A 72 11.00 -15.26 3.89
C ILE A 72 9.96 -14.23 4.24
N VAL A 73 8.70 -14.50 3.91
CA VAL A 73 7.54 -13.63 4.13
C VAL A 73 6.56 -14.35 5.07
N ALA A 74 6.27 -13.73 6.21
CA ALA A 74 5.31 -14.27 7.16
C ALA A 74 3.89 -14.29 6.59
N LYS A 75 3.14 -15.39 6.81
CA LYS A 75 1.72 -15.54 6.41
C LYS A 75 0.74 -15.02 7.44
N LYS A 76 1.20 -14.61 8.59
CA LYS A 76 0.39 -14.09 9.70
C LYS A 76 1.24 -13.18 10.58
N PRO A 77 0.62 -12.30 11.37
CA PRO A 77 1.32 -11.50 12.36
C PRO A 77 2.11 -12.39 13.31
N MET A 78 3.35 -11.98 13.58
CA MET A 78 4.17 -12.63 14.61
C MET A 78 3.77 -12.10 15.98
N ASN A 79 3.63 -13.00 16.94
CA ASN A 79 3.47 -12.61 18.33
C ASN A 79 4.79 -12.05 18.86
N GLU A 80 4.71 -11.02 19.69
CA GLU A 80 5.89 -10.49 20.40
C GLU A 80 6.58 -11.61 21.18
N GLY A 81 7.91 -11.68 21.06
CA GLY A 81 8.74 -12.66 21.76
C GLY A 81 9.02 -13.98 21.03
N TYR A 82 8.57 -14.14 19.80
CA TYR A 82 8.94 -15.27 18.95
C TYR A 82 9.96 -14.87 17.90
N ASP A 83 11.12 -15.53 17.89
CA ASP A 83 12.18 -15.28 16.90
C ASP A 83 12.03 -16.09 15.61
N TYR A 84 11.00 -16.98 15.53
CA TYR A 84 10.84 -17.89 14.40
C TYR A 84 9.52 -17.70 13.66
N VAL A 85 9.62 -17.50 12.35
CA VAL A 85 8.45 -17.56 11.46
C VAL A 85 8.19 -19.03 11.10
N VAL A 86 7.14 -19.62 11.63
CA VAL A 86 6.79 -21.04 11.41
C VAL A 86 6.04 -21.24 10.10
N ASP A 87 5.20 -20.29 9.71
CA ASP A 87 4.38 -20.35 8.50
C ASP A 87 4.71 -19.17 7.59
N TYR A 88 5.37 -19.48 6.46
CA TYR A 88 5.90 -18.46 5.56
C TYR A 88 5.87 -18.89 4.09
N TRP A 89 5.97 -17.91 3.22
CA TRP A 89 6.38 -18.07 1.82
C TRP A 89 7.84 -17.69 1.67
N THR A 90 8.53 -18.24 0.68
CA THR A 90 9.83 -17.67 0.27
C THR A 90 9.58 -16.34 -0.44
N PHE A 91 10.47 -15.37 -0.25
CA PHE A 91 10.30 -14.07 -0.97
C PHE A 91 10.41 -14.27 -2.49
N GLU A 92 11.19 -15.24 -2.94
CA GLU A 92 11.28 -15.65 -4.34
C GLU A 92 9.93 -16.09 -4.90
N SER A 93 9.19 -16.95 -4.16
CA SER A 93 7.85 -17.40 -4.59
C SER A 93 6.85 -16.24 -4.64
N VAL A 94 6.89 -15.32 -3.68
CA VAL A 94 6.04 -14.11 -3.70
C VAL A 94 6.31 -13.26 -4.94
N CYS A 95 7.57 -13.03 -5.30
CA CYS A 95 7.94 -12.30 -6.52
C CYS A 95 7.43 -13.01 -7.79
N GLY A 96 7.55 -14.35 -7.85
CA GLY A 96 7.09 -15.16 -8.99
C GLY A 96 5.57 -15.15 -9.14
N GLU A 97 4.83 -15.35 -8.05
CA GLU A 97 3.37 -15.31 -8.03
C GLU A 97 2.83 -13.92 -8.39
N LEU A 98 3.44 -12.87 -7.84
CA LEU A 98 3.09 -11.50 -8.17
C LEU A 98 3.23 -11.23 -9.67
N LEU A 99 4.38 -11.59 -10.25
CA LEU A 99 4.61 -11.41 -11.69
C LEU A 99 3.57 -12.17 -12.50
N GLN A 100 3.34 -13.44 -12.18
CA GLN A 100 2.41 -14.30 -12.92
C GLN A 100 0.98 -13.76 -12.88
N ALA A 101 0.50 -13.30 -11.73
CA ALA A 101 -0.85 -12.82 -11.56
C ALA A 101 -1.05 -11.41 -12.17
N TRP A 102 -0.04 -10.55 -12.07
CA TRP A 102 -0.16 -9.13 -12.46
C TRP A 102 0.28 -8.81 -13.89
N GLN A 103 1.07 -9.67 -14.56
CA GLN A 103 1.66 -9.39 -15.87
C GLN A 103 0.68 -8.95 -16.97
N THR A 104 -0.60 -9.29 -16.84
CA THR A 104 -1.66 -8.91 -17.80
C THR A 104 -2.30 -7.56 -17.48
N SER A 105 -2.04 -6.99 -16.29
CA SER A 105 -2.57 -5.69 -15.91
C SER A 105 -1.68 -4.57 -16.44
N SER A 106 -2.31 -3.50 -16.92
CA SER A 106 -1.59 -2.26 -17.27
C SER A 106 -1.40 -1.32 -16.09
N GLU A 107 -2.13 -1.51 -14.99
CA GLU A 107 -2.00 -0.67 -13.80
C GLU A 107 -0.69 -0.94 -13.07
N PRO A 108 -0.11 0.05 -12.38
CA PRO A 108 1.02 -0.20 -11.50
C PRO A 108 0.63 -1.14 -10.35
N PHE A 109 1.61 -1.74 -9.73
CA PHE A 109 1.44 -2.49 -8.50
C PHE A 109 2.37 -1.93 -7.43
N ILE A 110 1.89 -1.86 -6.19
CA ILE A 110 2.66 -1.38 -5.05
C ILE A 110 3.05 -2.57 -4.19
N LEU A 111 4.34 -2.76 -3.98
CA LEU A 111 4.88 -3.74 -3.03
C LEU A 111 5.48 -3.02 -1.83
N SER A 112 4.79 -3.09 -0.71
CA SER A 112 5.24 -2.58 0.58
C SER A 112 6.01 -3.67 1.31
N ILE A 113 7.28 -3.42 1.65
CA ILE A 113 8.14 -4.40 2.32
C ILE A 113 8.44 -3.90 3.73
N VAL A 114 7.95 -4.60 4.75
CA VAL A 114 8.26 -4.33 6.16
C VAL A 114 9.39 -5.24 6.60
N PRO A 115 10.63 -4.74 6.71
CA PRO A 115 11.76 -5.55 7.11
C PRO A 115 11.76 -5.80 8.62
N HIS A 116 11.84 -7.06 9.01
CA HIS A 116 12.08 -7.52 10.39
C HIS A 116 13.50 -8.07 10.58
N THR A 117 14.37 -7.75 9.64
CA THR A 117 15.79 -8.11 9.69
C THR A 117 16.64 -6.94 9.23
N THR A 118 17.78 -6.76 9.88
CA THR A 118 18.83 -5.80 9.46
C THR A 118 19.99 -6.50 8.75
N ASN A 119 19.87 -7.82 8.49
CA ASN A 119 20.92 -8.60 7.84
C ASN A 119 21.02 -8.21 6.35
N ASN A 120 22.07 -7.51 5.98
CA ASN A 120 22.33 -7.09 4.61
C ASN A 120 22.40 -8.25 3.62
N VAL A 121 22.83 -9.45 4.03
CA VAL A 121 22.83 -10.61 3.15
C VAL A 121 21.40 -10.96 2.74
N THR A 122 20.48 -11.03 3.71
CA THR A 122 19.05 -11.30 3.46
C THR A 122 18.43 -10.21 2.58
N LEU A 123 18.69 -8.93 2.88
CA LEU A 123 18.16 -7.79 2.13
C LEU A 123 18.70 -7.76 0.68
N ASN A 124 19.98 -8.08 0.49
CA ASN A 124 20.59 -8.15 -0.84
C ASN A 124 20.04 -9.36 -1.64
N MET A 125 19.77 -10.49 -0.99
CA MET A 125 19.11 -11.62 -1.64
C MET A 125 17.68 -11.23 -2.09
N ALA A 126 16.92 -10.53 -1.25
CA ALA A 126 15.60 -10.03 -1.63
C ALA A 126 15.68 -9.08 -2.84
N ALA A 127 16.65 -8.16 -2.84
CA ALA A 127 16.91 -7.30 -4.00
C ALA A 127 17.24 -8.10 -5.27
N ASN A 128 18.05 -9.17 -5.13
CA ASN A 128 18.38 -10.02 -6.27
C ASN A 128 17.16 -10.74 -6.83
N TYR A 129 16.25 -11.26 -5.99
CA TYR A 129 14.99 -11.86 -6.46
C TYR A 129 14.12 -10.85 -7.21
N LEU A 130 14.01 -9.59 -6.74
CA LEU A 130 13.33 -8.54 -7.48
C LEU A 130 14.00 -8.26 -8.82
N LYS A 131 15.32 -8.10 -8.85
CA LYS A 131 16.10 -7.84 -10.08
C LYS A 131 16.00 -8.97 -11.09
N THR A 132 15.92 -10.22 -10.66
CA THR A 132 15.85 -11.38 -11.56
C THR A 132 14.45 -11.67 -12.05
N THR A 133 13.43 -11.48 -11.18
CA THR A 133 12.04 -11.86 -11.48
C THR A 133 11.27 -10.71 -12.14
N VAL A 134 11.33 -9.50 -11.57
CA VAL A 134 10.46 -8.38 -11.99
C VAL A 134 11.23 -7.19 -12.59
N ARG A 135 12.47 -7.36 -13.00
CA ARG A 135 13.39 -6.31 -13.48
C ARG A 135 12.75 -5.31 -14.45
N ARG A 136 12.02 -5.81 -15.44
CA ARG A 136 11.39 -4.97 -16.48
C ARG A 136 10.32 -4.03 -15.94
N HIS A 137 9.84 -4.27 -14.74
CA HIS A 137 8.80 -3.53 -14.06
C HIS A 137 9.34 -2.57 -13.01
N LEU A 138 10.64 -2.69 -12.66
CA LEU A 138 11.31 -1.75 -11.77
C LEU A 138 11.62 -0.47 -12.54
N ARG A 139 11.36 0.67 -11.91
CA ARG A 139 11.61 1.99 -12.48
C ARG A 139 12.23 2.90 -11.42
N ASP A 140 13.29 3.59 -11.80
CA ASP A 140 13.93 4.58 -10.93
C ASP A 140 13.19 5.92 -10.98
N GLY A 141 13.37 6.74 -9.94
CA GLY A 141 12.89 8.12 -9.88
C GLY A 141 11.37 8.27 -9.72
N VAL A 142 10.65 7.21 -9.32
CA VAL A 142 9.24 7.30 -8.97
C VAL A 142 9.09 8.03 -7.65
N THR A 143 8.20 9.02 -7.61
CA THR A 143 7.86 9.81 -6.41
C THR A 143 6.35 9.84 -6.21
N VAL A 144 5.89 10.37 -5.09
CA VAL A 144 4.46 10.58 -4.82
C VAL A 144 3.79 11.49 -5.85
N SER A 145 4.57 12.35 -6.52
CA SER A 145 4.11 13.29 -7.56
C SER A 145 4.21 12.73 -8.98
N THR A 146 4.71 11.52 -9.17
CA THR A 146 4.78 10.90 -10.50
C THR A 146 3.36 10.66 -11.03
N PRO A 147 3.04 11.07 -12.28
CA PRO A 147 1.75 10.80 -12.90
C PRO A 147 1.44 9.31 -12.96
N LEU A 148 0.24 8.90 -12.54
CA LEU A 148 -0.14 7.47 -12.53
C LEU A 148 -0.04 6.85 -13.93
N GLU A 149 -0.37 7.59 -14.98
CA GLU A 149 -0.29 7.13 -16.36
C GLU A 149 1.13 6.75 -16.82
N GLU A 150 2.15 7.35 -16.19
CA GLU A 150 3.55 7.06 -16.46
C GLU A 150 4.04 5.79 -15.74
N LEU A 151 3.25 5.28 -14.78
CA LEU A 151 3.55 4.09 -13.98
C LEU A 151 2.92 2.82 -14.55
N LYS A 152 2.40 2.84 -15.76
CA LYS A 152 1.85 1.62 -16.40
C LYS A 152 2.89 0.50 -16.37
N HIS A 153 2.45 -0.69 -15.94
CA HIS A 153 3.29 -1.88 -15.76
C HIS A 153 4.48 -1.70 -14.81
N CYS A 154 4.49 -0.66 -13.97
CA CYS A 154 5.53 -0.43 -12.96
C CYS A 154 5.21 -1.15 -11.66
N LEU A 155 6.26 -1.73 -11.04
CA LEU A 155 6.25 -2.14 -9.65
C LEU A 155 6.85 -1.00 -8.80
N VAL A 156 6.02 -0.38 -7.96
CA VAL A 156 6.44 0.66 -7.02
C VAL A 156 6.84 0.00 -5.71
N LEU A 157 8.11 0.13 -5.35
CA LEU A 157 8.67 -0.45 -4.12
C LEU A 157 8.66 0.56 -2.99
N VAL A 158 8.10 0.16 -1.87
CA VAL A 158 8.01 0.99 -0.65
C VAL A 158 8.56 0.21 0.54
N SER A 159 9.44 0.80 1.33
CA SER A 159 9.98 0.18 2.53
C SER A 159 10.58 1.22 3.47
N ASP A 160 11.20 0.75 4.55
CA ASP A 160 12.00 1.51 5.51
C ASP A 160 13.12 0.63 6.07
N ASN A 161 14.08 1.25 6.77
CA ASN A 161 15.16 0.58 7.49
C ASN A 161 16.02 -0.40 6.67
N VAL A 162 16.11 -0.19 5.36
CA VAL A 162 16.92 -1.03 4.46
C VAL A 162 18.14 -0.28 3.89
N GLN A 163 18.49 0.85 4.50
CA GLN A 163 19.62 1.69 4.08
C GLN A 163 20.94 0.89 4.15
N GLY A 164 21.79 1.11 3.16
CA GLY A 164 23.08 0.41 3.05
C GLY A 164 22.98 -1.01 2.44
N SER A 165 21.78 -1.47 2.07
CA SER A 165 21.57 -2.71 1.33
C SER A 165 21.27 -2.43 -0.15
N GLU A 166 21.39 -3.46 -1.00
CA GLU A 166 20.94 -3.38 -2.39
C GLU A 166 19.42 -3.19 -2.50
N LEU A 167 18.65 -3.69 -1.53
CA LEU A 167 17.20 -3.46 -1.49
C LEU A 167 16.88 -1.98 -1.34
N GLY A 168 17.64 -1.26 -0.51
CA GLY A 168 17.51 0.18 -0.35
C GLY A 168 17.71 0.96 -1.65
N SER A 169 18.58 0.49 -2.54
CA SER A 169 18.82 1.14 -3.84
C SER A 169 17.69 0.94 -4.86
N LEU A 170 16.78 0.00 -4.61
CA LEU A 170 15.63 -0.27 -5.48
C LEU A 170 14.36 0.44 -5.04
N LEU A 171 14.35 1.03 -3.84
CA LEU A 171 13.15 1.68 -3.31
C LEU A 171 12.79 2.92 -4.11
N ASN A 172 11.51 3.08 -4.34
CA ASN A 172 10.93 4.28 -4.90
C ASN A 172 10.48 5.26 -3.81
N LEU A 173 9.91 4.72 -2.74
CA LEU A 173 9.33 5.49 -1.63
C LEU A 173 9.75 4.89 -0.29
N SER A 174 9.86 5.73 0.72
CA SER A 174 10.16 5.31 2.08
C SER A 174 9.28 6.04 3.09
N TRP A 175 8.74 5.33 4.09
CA TRP A 175 7.99 5.98 5.18
C TRP A 175 8.89 6.57 6.26
N SER A 176 10.20 6.52 6.13
CA SER A 176 11.14 7.37 6.87
C SER A 176 11.33 8.74 6.22
N GLU A 177 10.82 8.96 5.02
CA GLU A 177 10.84 10.24 4.33
C GLU A 177 9.59 11.07 4.63
N SER A 178 9.69 12.38 4.40
CA SER A 178 8.61 13.34 4.70
C SER A 178 7.40 13.23 3.78
N THR A 179 7.47 12.46 2.70
CA THR A 179 6.41 12.34 1.69
C THR A 179 5.56 11.08 1.82
N VAL A 180 5.96 10.17 2.70
CA VAL A 180 5.20 8.94 2.97
C VAL A 180 5.13 8.72 4.48
N ARG A 181 3.98 8.32 4.98
CA ARG A 181 3.86 7.86 6.37
C ARG A 181 3.07 6.56 6.45
N ARG A 182 3.38 5.75 7.44
CA ARG A 182 2.66 4.51 7.73
C ARG A 182 1.92 4.68 9.05
N LEU A 183 0.61 4.50 9.02
CA LEU A 183 -0.29 4.72 10.15
C LEU A 183 -1.00 3.41 10.53
N LEU A 184 -1.14 3.16 11.80
CA LEU A 184 -2.07 2.16 12.29
C LEU A 184 -3.52 2.63 12.03
N TYR A 185 -4.44 1.71 11.84
CA TYR A 185 -5.84 2.03 11.58
C TYR A 185 -6.44 2.92 12.69
N ALA A 186 -6.16 2.61 13.95
CA ALA A 186 -6.60 3.43 15.08
C ALA A 186 -6.08 4.88 14.99
N GLN A 187 -4.86 5.09 14.50
CA GLN A 187 -4.28 6.43 14.31
C GLN A 187 -4.96 7.17 13.16
N ALA A 188 -5.31 6.47 12.08
CA ALA A 188 -6.03 7.05 10.95
C ALA A 188 -7.50 7.36 11.31
N MET A 189 -8.13 6.54 12.17
CA MET A 189 -9.49 6.77 12.63
C MET A 189 -9.62 7.94 13.61
N HIS A 190 -8.62 8.14 14.44
CA HIS A 190 -8.59 9.15 15.50
C HIS A 190 -7.30 9.98 15.42
N PRO A 191 -7.09 10.72 14.32
CA PRO A 191 -5.88 11.51 14.19
C PRO A 191 -5.84 12.61 15.27
N ARG A 192 -4.67 12.82 15.86
CA ARG A 192 -4.46 13.87 16.87
C ARG A 192 -4.68 15.27 16.31
N ASP A 193 -4.34 15.44 15.03
CA ASP A 193 -4.50 16.67 14.27
C ASP A 193 -5.10 16.33 12.90
N GLN A 194 -6.43 16.47 12.79
CA GLN A 194 -7.15 16.18 11.55
C GLN A 194 -6.77 17.13 10.40
N PRO A 195 -6.70 18.47 10.61
CA PRO A 195 -6.26 19.40 9.58
C PRO A 195 -4.84 19.10 9.06
N GLU A 196 -3.91 18.72 9.93
CA GLU A 196 -2.55 18.34 9.54
C GLU A 196 -2.58 17.10 8.65
N LEU A 197 -3.31 16.05 9.06
CA LEU A 197 -3.39 14.81 8.30
C LEU A 197 -3.99 15.05 6.90
N VAL A 198 -5.07 15.83 6.80
CA VAL A 198 -5.67 16.20 5.51
C VAL A 198 -4.69 17.01 4.67
N SER A 199 -4.01 17.98 5.26
CA SER A 199 -3.00 18.81 4.57
C SER A 199 -1.84 17.99 4.06
N PHE A 200 -1.33 17.05 4.88
CA PHE A 200 -0.29 16.11 4.47
C PHE A 200 -0.71 15.28 3.26
N ASN A 201 -1.90 14.69 3.33
CA ASN A 201 -2.41 13.79 2.30
C ASN A 201 -2.71 14.45 0.94
N ARG A 202 -2.65 15.77 0.85
CA ARG A 202 -2.78 16.48 -0.45
C ARG A 202 -1.57 16.29 -1.36
N ASN A 203 -0.37 16.17 -0.79
CA ASN A 203 0.87 16.11 -1.56
C ASN A 203 1.79 14.95 -1.14
N ALA A 204 1.32 14.08 -0.28
CA ALA A 204 2.06 12.97 0.32
C ALA A 204 1.15 11.74 0.41
N ILE A 205 1.68 10.60 0.79
CA ILE A 205 0.94 9.34 0.87
C ILE A 205 0.91 8.84 2.31
N SER A 206 -0.29 8.50 2.80
CA SER A 206 -0.48 7.73 4.02
C SER A 206 -0.86 6.28 3.69
N ILE A 207 -0.09 5.34 4.22
CA ILE A 207 -0.36 3.90 4.19
C ILE A 207 -1.04 3.55 5.50
N VAL A 208 -2.27 3.08 5.46
CA VAL A 208 -3.02 2.64 6.65
C VAL A 208 -3.00 1.13 6.74
N VAL A 209 -2.54 0.63 7.87
CA VAL A 209 -2.38 -0.80 8.13
C VAL A 209 -3.23 -1.25 9.31
N PRO A 210 -3.63 -2.53 9.37
CA PRO A 210 -4.34 -3.09 10.50
C PRO A 210 -3.56 -2.95 11.81
N ASP A 211 -4.27 -2.74 12.92
CA ASP A 211 -3.67 -2.72 14.25
C ASP A 211 -3.30 -4.15 14.70
N PRO A 212 -2.05 -4.42 15.07
CA PRO A 212 -1.61 -5.78 15.38
C PRO A 212 -2.29 -6.38 16.61
N ALA A 213 -2.81 -5.55 17.52
CA ALA A 213 -3.36 -5.98 18.80
C ALA A 213 -4.81 -6.52 18.72
N PHE A 214 -5.52 -6.36 17.62
CA PHE A 214 -6.97 -6.59 17.58
C PHE A 214 -7.42 -7.76 16.69
N GLY A 215 -6.51 -8.60 16.19
CA GLY A 215 -6.88 -9.72 15.32
C GLY A 215 -7.50 -9.24 14.00
N LYS A 216 -8.47 -10.02 13.47
CA LYS A 216 -9.20 -9.62 12.25
C LYS A 216 -10.15 -8.45 12.56
N GLN A 217 -9.76 -7.26 12.15
CA GLN A 217 -10.61 -6.07 12.27
C GLN A 217 -11.46 -5.90 11.02
N ALA A 218 -12.75 -5.63 11.22
CA ALA A 218 -13.61 -5.13 10.17
C ALA A 218 -13.25 -3.65 9.91
N LEU A 219 -12.21 -3.42 9.11
CA LEU A 219 -11.76 -2.08 8.76
C LEU A 219 -12.78 -1.42 7.84
N ASP A 220 -13.18 -0.20 8.16
CA ASP A 220 -13.98 0.62 7.25
C ASP A 220 -13.04 1.57 6.47
N PRO A 221 -12.77 1.28 5.18
CA PRO A 221 -11.88 2.11 4.37
C PRO A 221 -12.36 3.55 4.23
N ARG A 222 -13.68 3.78 4.35
CA ARG A 222 -14.28 5.10 4.21
C ARG A 222 -13.79 6.10 5.25
N ILE A 223 -13.46 5.65 6.45
CA ILE A 223 -13.01 6.52 7.52
C ILE A 223 -11.61 7.06 7.23
N ALA A 224 -10.69 6.17 6.86
CA ALA A 224 -9.33 6.59 6.50
C ALA A 224 -9.32 7.46 5.23
N SER A 225 -10.11 7.11 4.22
CA SER A 225 -10.23 7.88 2.99
C SER A 225 -10.88 9.25 3.20
N ALA A 226 -11.73 9.43 4.22
CA ALA A 226 -12.30 10.73 4.57
C ALA A 226 -11.25 11.77 4.98
N TYR A 227 -10.09 11.33 5.45
CA TYR A 227 -8.93 12.19 5.73
C TYR A 227 -7.91 12.21 4.57
N GLY A 228 -8.26 11.62 3.43
CA GLY A 228 -7.40 11.55 2.25
C GLY A 228 -6.28 10.52 2.33
N CYS A 229 -6.29 9.58 3.30
CA CYS A 229 -5.32 8.49 3.35
C CYS A 229 -5.46 7.61 2.10
N GLN A 230 -4.37 7.44 1.36
CA GLN A 230 -4.41 6.90 0.01
C GLN A 230 -4.35 5.39 -0.07
N TRP A 231 -3.46 4.76 0.69
CA TRP A 231 -3.18 3.34 0.57
C TRP A 231 -3.67 2.58 1.79
N LEU A 232 -4.62 1.70 1.56
CA LEU A 232 -5.38 1.04 2.63
C LEU A 232 -5.18 -0.46 2.56
N LEU A 233 -4.56 -1.01 3.60
CA LEU A 233 -4.31 -2.44 3.77
C LEU A 233 -5.34 -3.05 4.71
N PHE A 234 -6.02 -4.09 4.27
CA PHE A 234 -6.92 -4.86 5.12
C PHE A 234 -6.99 -6.33 4.71
N ASP A 235 -7.36 -7.16 5.67
CA ASP A 235 -7.74 -8.54 5.43
C ASP A 235 -9.18 -8.54 4.87
N SER A 236 -9.33 -8.48 3.56
CA SER A 236 -10.63 -8.47 2.90
C SER A 236 -10.70 -9.46 1.75
N SER A 237 -11.60 -10.43 1.87
CA SER A 237 -11.99 -11.31 0.78
C SER A 237 -12.87 -10.61 -0.28
N ARG A 238 -13.19 -9.32 -0.10
CA ARG A 238 -14.00 -8.57 -1.06
C ARG A 238 -13.10 -7.98 -2.14
N GLY A 239 -13.50 -8.15 -3.40
CA GLY A 239 -12.88 -7.47 -4.51
C GLY A 239 -12.92 -5.94 -4.32
N ALA A 240 -11.91 -5.27 -4.82
CA ALA A 240 -11.80 -3.82 -4.76
C ALA A 240 -11.24 -3.33 -6.11
N PRO A 241 -11.60 -2.11 -6.54
CA PRO A 241 -10.95 -1.51 -7.69
C PRO A 241 -9.46 -1.29 -7.41
N GLY A 242 -8.64 -1.28 -8.46
CA GLY A 242 -7.20 -1.05 -8.36
C GLY A 242 -6.90 0.35 -7.82
N PHE A 243 -6.75 1.30 -8.72
CA PHE A 243 -6.57 2.71 -8.36
C PHE A 243 -7.89 3.47 -8.54
N VAL A 244 -8.30 4.19 -7.50
CA VAL A 244 -9.48 5.03 -7.50
C VAL A 244 -9.07 6.47 -7.26
N GLU A 245 -9.53 7.38 -8.09
CA GLU A 245 -9.22 8.79 -8.00
C GLU A 245 -9.82 9.44 -6.75
N LYS A 246 -9.03 10.30 -6.08
CA LYS A 246 -9.55 11.07 -4.95
C LYS A 246 -10.52 12.15 -5.41
N PRO A 247 -11.60 12.41 -4.64
CA PRO A 247 -12.47 13.55 -4.88
C PRO A 247 -11.69 14.88 -4.86
N ILE A 248 -12.09 15.82 -5.71
CA ILE A 248 -11.42 17.12 -5.90
C ILE A 248 -11.22 17.89 -4.58
N GLY A 249 -12.10 17.75 -3.62
CA GLY A 249 -11.98 18.44 -2.32
C GLY A 249 -10.89 17.91 -1.37
N LEU A 250 -10.31 16.75 -1.69
CA LEU A 250 -9.26 16.07 -0.89
C LEU A 250 -7.88 16.05 -1.58
N GLN A 251 -7.75 16.75 -2.70
CA GLN A 251 -6.51 16.91 -3.47
C GLN A 251 -5.70 18.11 -2.98
#